data_3be5e59a7c75366178edbec73686d7b0
#
_entry.id   3be5e59a7c75366178edbec73686d7b0
#
_cell.length_a   1.000
_cell.length_b   1.000
_cell.length_c   1.000
_cell.angle_alpha   90.00
_cell.angle_beta   90.00
_cell.angle_gamma   90.00
#
_symmetry.space_group_name_H-M   'P 1'
#
loop_
_entity.id
_entity.type
_entity.pdbx_description
1 polymer ?
#
loop_
_entity_poly.entity_id
_entity_poly.type
_entity_poly.pdbx_seq_one_letter_code
_entity_poly.pdbx_strand_id
1 'polypeptide(L)'
;VNLSVVSSSSTGQTDPGLVRQYNQDNFYLDPEGRFYIVADGMGGHAGGEEASRIAVERVRDYLDTYWRSEITSEQLLRDALMDANEGILEDQKINLERRDMGTTAVLIAFRDDGAWRAHVGDSRLYRLRNQQLERVTEDHTWVARALKMGDIDPTQAKAHPWRHVLFQCLGRQDLNFIEVEALDAQPGDTFLMCSDGLTEEVPDNLIEKILASQGDCDQQAAQLIEEAKNAGGSDNITIVLVDLAEDTPES
;
A
#
# COMPACT_ATOMS: atom_id res chain seq x y z
N VAL A 1 10.53 -22.32 -12.07
CA VAL A 1 10.03 -22.66 -10.74
C VAL A 1 8.58 -22.21 -10.72
N ASN A 2 7.62 -23.14 -10.82
CA ASN A 2 6.20 -22.86 -10.66
C ASN A 2 5.99 -22.47 -9.19
N LEU A 3 6.03 -21.20 -8.89
CA LEU A 3 5.57 -20.67 -7.61
C LEU A 3 4.05 -20.53 -7.70
N SER A 4 3.33 -21.61 -7.44
CA SER A 4 2.00 -21.47 -6.87
C SER A 4 2.20 -20.95 -5.43
N VAL A 5 2.67 -19.72 -5.29
CA VAL A 5 2.69 -19.05 -4.00
C VAL A 5 1.23 -18.76 -3.68
N VAL A 6 0.66 -19.64 -2.89
CA VAL A 6 -0.70 -19.49 -2.42
C VAL A 6 -0.64 -18.71 -1.11
N SER A 7 -1.31 -17.61 -1.03
CA SER A 7 -1.56 -16.93 0.24
C SER A 7 -2.22 -17.93 1.19
N SER A 8 -1.63 -18.19 2.34
CA SER A 8 -2.21 -19.09 3.36
C SER A 8 -3.26 -18.37 4.17
N SER A 9 -3.05 -17.09 4.46
CA SER A 9 -4.01 -16.22 5.12
C SER A 9 -3.77 -14.77 4.74
N SER A 10 -4.82 -13.98 4.78
CA SER A 10 -4.73 -12.54 4.60
C SER A 10 -5.79 -11.83 5.42
N THR A 11 -5.49 -10.64 5.90
CA THR A 11 -6.44 -9.76 6.57
C THR A 11 -6.25 -8.32 6.14
N GLY A 12 -7.33 -7.55 6.19
CA GLY A 12 -7.31 -6.10 5.99
C GLY A 12 -8.12 -5.43 7.07
N GLN A 13 -7.53 -4.46 7.74
CA GLN A 13 -8.19 -3.67 8.78
C GLN A 13 -7.91 -2.19 8.57
N THR A 14 -8.90 -1.35 8.87
CA THR A 14 -8.79 0.10 8.78
C THR A 14 -9.48 0.76 9.97
N ASP A 15 -8.91 1.86 10.45
CA ASP A 15 -9.42 2.65 11.59
C ASP A 15 -9.25 4.15 11.26
N PRO A 16 -10.23 5.00 11.55
CA PRO A 16 -10.10 6.44 11.28
C PRO A 16 -9.04 7.13 12.14
N GLY A 17 -8.45 6.45 13.11
CA GLY A 17 -7.58 7.06 14.10
C GLY A 17 -8.35 7.84 15.16
N LEU A 18 -7.62 8.68 15.91
CA LEU A 18 -8.21 9.43 17.02
C LEU A 18 -8.49 10.91 16.69
N VAL A 19 -7.94 11.42 15.58
CA VAL A 19 -7.99 12.85 15.21
C VAL A 19 -8.86 13.11 13.99
N ARG A 20 -8.86 12.21 13.01
CA ARG A 20 -9.63 12.38 11.78
C ARG A 20 -11.11 12.10 12.00
N GLN A 21 -11.98 12.88 11.36
CA GLN A 21 -13.44 12.65 11.39
C GLN A 21 -13.91 11.61 10.37
N TYR A 22 -13.18 11.47 9.27
CA TYR A 22 -13.48 10.58 8.15
C TYR A 22 -12.30 9.69 7.89
N ASN A 23 -12.58 8.48 7.46
CA ASN A 23 -11.57 7.56 6.95
C ASN A 23 -11.48 7.73 5.44
N GLN A 24 -10.33 8.21 4.95
CA GLN A 24 -10.05 8.42 3.53
C GLN A 24 -9.20 7.29 2.94
N ASP A 25 -8.77 6.34 3.77
CA ASP A 25 -8.11 5.12 3.32
C ASP A 25 -9.10 4.14 2.72
N ASN A 26 -8.61 3.32 1.81
CA ASN A 26 -9.34 2.19 1.28
C ASN A 26 -8.40 1.02 0.98
N PHE A 27 -8.92 -0.19 0.97
CA PHE A 27 -8.16 -1.39 0.65
C PHE A 27 -9.05 -2.45 0.00
N TYR A 28 -8.42 -3.42 -0.66
CA TYR A 28 -9.10 -4.59 -1.18
C TYR A 28 -8.22 -5.82 -1.07
N LEU A 29 -8.84 -6.93 -0.67
CA LEU A 29 -8.27 -8.26 -0.68
C LEU A 29 -9.04 -9.09 -1.71
N ASP A 30 -8.34 -9.58 -2.72
CA ASP A 30 -8.95 -10.47 -3.69
C ASP A 30 -9.32 -11.82 -3.03
N PRO A 31 -10.59 -12.27 -3.16
CA PRO A 31 -11.02 -13.52 -2.54
C PRO A 31 -10.29 -14.78 -3.04
N GLU A 32 -9.70 -14.71 -4.25
CA GLU A 32 -8.88 -15.78 -4.82
C GLU A 32 -7.40 -15.66 -4.41
N GLY A 33 -7.03 -14.64 -3.62
CA GLY A 33 -5.65 -14.41 -3.18
C GLY A 33 -4.70 -13.99 -4.28
N ARG A 34 -5.21 -13.45 -5.38
CA ARG A 34 -4.41 -13.05 -6.55
C ARG A 34 -3.69 -11.73 -6.37
N PHE A 35 -4.36 -10.75 -5.73
CA PHE A 35 -3.82 -9.41 -5.52
C PHE A 35 -4.44 -8.71 -4.31
N TYR A 36 -3.72 -7.71 -3.82
CA TYR A 36 -4.09 -6.92 -2.64
C TYR A 36 -3.67 -5.46 -2.86
N ILE A 37 -4.48 -4.52 -2.42
CA ILE A 37 -4.20 -3.08 -2.58
C ILE A 37 -4.56 -2.31 -1.31
N VAL A 38 -3.72 -1.32 -0.99
CA VAL A 38 -4.02 -0.24 -0.02
C VAL A 38 -3.90 1.09 -0.75
N ALA A 39 -4.81 2.00 -0.49
CA ALA A 39 -4.87 3.34 -1.05
C ALA A 39 -5.20 4.34 0.07
N ASP A 40 -4.36 5.34 0.24
CA ASP A 40 -4.52 6.45 1.19
C ASP A 40 -4.96 7.69 0.43
N GLY A 41 -6.18 8.12 0.70
CA GLY A 41 -6.83 9.20 0.00
C GLY A 41 -6.52 10.57 0.60
N MET A 42 -6.19 11.52 -0.26
CA MET A 42 -5.93 12.90 0.11
C MET A 42 -6.84 13.86 -0.63
N GLY A 43 -7.24 14.92 0.06
CA GLY A 43 -8.12 15.96 -0.50
C GLY A 43 -9.12 16.44 0.53
N GLY A 44 -9.55 17.71 0.42
CA GLY A 44 -10.48 18.31 1.37
C GLY A 44 -11.83 17.57 1.42
N HIS A 45 -12.40 17.47 2.63
CA HIS A 45 -13.72 16.86 2.88
C HIS A 45 -13.84 15.42 2.35
N ALA A 46 -14.74 15.17 1.40
CA ALA A 46 -15.01 13.85 0.81
C ALA A 46 -14.09 13.48 -0.37
N GLY A 47 -13.10 14.34 -0.72
CA GLY A 47 -12.27 14.13 -1.90
C GLY A 47 -11.34 12.93 -1.76
N GLY A 48 -10.64 12.81 -0.63
CA GLY A 48 -9.72 11.72 -0.39
C GLY A 48 -10.41 10.35 -0.34
N GLU A 49 -11.55 10.26 0.37
CA GLU A 49 -12.36 9.05 0.43
C GLU A 49 -12.79 8.59 -0.97
N GLU A 50 -13.23 9.52 -1.81
CA GLU A 50 -13.64 9.20 -3.18
C GLU A 50 -12.45 8.81 -4.06
N ALA A 51 -11.29 9.47 -3.92
CA ALA A 51 -10.09 9.13 -4.69
C ALA A 51 -9.58 7.72 -4.38
N SER A 52 -9.46 7.35 -3.11
CA SER A 52 -9.05 6.01 -2.69
C SER A 52 -10.06 4.94 -3.12
N ARG A 53 -11.38 5.25 -3.03
CA ARG A 53 -12.44 4.35 -3.50
C ARG A 53 -12.34 4.09 -5.00
N ILE A 54 -12.23 5.15 -5.82
CA ILE A 54 -12.07 5.03 -7.27
C ILE A 54 -10.83 4.22 -7.62
N ALA A 55 -9.70 4.48 -6.94
CA ALA A 55 -8.46 3.76 -7.19
C ALA A 55 -8.61 2.26 -6.94
N VAL A 56 -9.15 1.88 -5.80
CA VAL A 56 -9.35 0.46 -5.43
C VAL A 56 -10.33 -0.23 -6.38
N GLU A 57 -11.46 0.40 -6.70
CA GLU A 57 -12.45 -0.18 -7.61
C GLU A 57 -11.93 -0.34 -9.04
N ARG A 58 -11.28 0.69 -9.59
CA ARG A 58 -10.71 0.64 -10.94
C ARG A 58 -9.60 -0.40 -11.06
N VAL A 59 -8.68 -0.45 -10.09
CA VAL A 59 -7.63 -1.49 -10.08
C VAL A 59 -8.24 -2.88 -10.03
N ARG A 60 -9.20 -3.12 -9.13
CA ARG A 60 -9.91 -4.41 -9.05
C ARG A 60 -10.56 -4.78 -10.39
N ASP A 61 -11.38 -3.90 -10.95
CA ASP A 61 -12.14 -4.17 -12.16
C ASP A 61 -11.22 -4.40 -13.38
N TYR A 62 -10.10 -3.65 -13.45
CA TYR A 62 -9.09 -3.83 -14.48
C TYR A 62 -8.39 -5.18 -14.35
N LEU A 63 -7.93 -5.52 -13.14
CA LEU A 63 -7.26 -6.79 -12.89
C LEU A 63 -8.21 -7.97 -13.10
N ASP A 64 -9.45 -7.91 -12.64
CA ASP A 64 -10.45 -8.96 -12.89
C ASP A 64 -10.70 -9.18 -14.39
N THR A 65 -10.73 -8.10 -15.17
CA THR A 65 -10.95 -8.18 -16.61
C THR A 65 -9.78 -8.79 -17.37
N TYR A 66 -8.54 -8.39 -17.01
CA TYR A 66 -7.35 -8.71 -17.79
C TYR A 66 -6.41 -9.72 -17.11
N TRP A 67 -6.78 -10.30 -15.97
CA TRP A 67 -5.92 -11.19 -15.19
C TRP A 67 -5.31 -12.34 -15.99
N ARG A 68 -6.12 -12.93 -16.87
CA ARG A 68 -5.73 -14.08 -17.71
C ARG A 68 -5.25 -13.68 -19.11
N SER A 69 -5.05 -12.39 -19.35
CA SER A 69 -4.53 -11.92 -20.64
C SER A 69 -3.05 -12.27 -20.79
N GLU A 70 -2.53 -12.21 -22.02
CA GLU A 70 -1.12 -12.49 -22.33
C GLU A 70 -0.18 -11.30 -22.04
N ILE A 71 -0.69 -10.17 -21.53
CA ILE A 71 0.15 -9.03 -21.14
C ILE A 71 1.01 -9.38 -19.93
N THR A 72 2.22 -8.86 -19.89
CA THR A 72 3.15 -9.09 -18.77
C THR A 72 2.57 -8.54 -17.47
N SER A 73 2.96 -9.13 -16.32
CA SER A 73 2.51 -8.62 -15.02
C SER A 73 2.92 -7.18 -14.78
N GLU A 74 4.11 -6.78 -15.21
CA GLU A 74 4.54 -5.39 -15.15
C GLU A 74 3.57 -4.45 -15.87
N GLN A 75 3.20 -4.79 -17.13
CA GLN A 75 2.30 -3.95 -17.91
C GLN A 75 0.88 -3.96 -17.33
N LEU A 76 0.39 -5.14 -16.88
CA LEU A 76 -0.93 -5.28 -16.28
C LEU A 76 -1.10 -4.37 -15.06
N LEU A 77 -0.12 -4.38 -14.13
CA LEU A 77 -0.18 -3.58 -12.92
C LEU A 77 -0.03 -2.08 -13.21
N ARG A 78 0.83 -1.73 -14.16
CA ARG A 78 1.01 -0.35 -14.63
C ARG A 78 -0.28 0.19 -15.22
N ASP A 79 -0.90 -0.57 -16.12
CA ASP A 79 -2.14 -0.16 -16.79
C ASP A 79 -3.31 -0.07 -15.81
N ALA A 80 -3.40 -0.97 -14.83
CA ALA A 80 -4.41 -0.91 -13.77
C ALA A 80 -4.31 0.39 -12.95
N LEU A 81 -3.10 0.80 -12.57
CA LEU A 81 -2.89 2.05 -11.85
C LEU A 81 -3.10 3.29 -12.74
N MET A 82 -2.78 3.20 -14.03
CA MET A 82 -3.09 4.28 -14.98
C MET A 82 -4.59 4.43 -15.20
N ASP A 83 -5.35 3.34 -15.33
CA ASP A 83 -6.81 3.36 -15.42
C ASP A 83 -7.44 3.99 -14.15
N ALA A 84 -6.90 3.65 -12.99
CA ALA A 84 -7.31 4.27 -11.72
C ALA A 84 -7.04 5.79 -11.72
N ASN A 85 -5.87 6.22 -12.18
CA ASN A 85 -5.55 7.64 -12.32
C ASN A 85 -6.52 8.36 -13.26
N GLU A 86 -6.83 7.77 -14.40
CA GLU A 86 -7.80 8.33 -15.34
C GLU A 86 -9.19 8.46 -14.72
N GLY A 87 -9.65 7.44 -13.98
CA GLY A 87 -10.93 7.50 -13.27
C GLY A 87 -11.03 8.63 -12.25
N ILE A 88 -9.95 8.88 -11.48
CA ILE A 88 -9.90 10.01 -10.56
C ILE A 88 -9.93 11.35 -11.32
N LEU A 89 -9.16 11.47 -12.41
CA LEU A 89 -9.14 12.68 -13.24
C LEU A 89 -10.49 12.94 -13.93
N GLU A 90 -11.23 11.91 -14.30
CA GLU A 90 -12.59 12.03 -14.84
C GLU A 90 -13.55 12.59 -13.79
N ASP A 91 -13.51 12.06 -12.55
CA ASP A 91 -14.35 12.56 -11.47
C ASP A 91 -14.02 14.02 -11.12
N GLN A 92 -12.75 14.40 -11.05
CA GLN A 92 -12.30 15.77 -10.80
C GLN A 92 -12.87 16.78 -11.82
N LYS A 93 -13.06 16.38 -13.07
CA LYS A 93 -13.65 17.24 -14.13
C LYS A 93 -15.14 17.46 -13.95
N ILE A 94 -15.83 16.46 -13.40
CA ILE A 94 -17.29 16.47 -13.21
C ILE A 94 -17.63 17.16 -11.87
N ASN A 95 -16.85 16.86 -10.83
CA ASN A 95 -17.09 17.29 -9.46
C ASN A 95 -16.00 18.27 -9.01
N LEU A 96 -16.19 19.53 -9.32
CA LEU A 96 -15.18 20.59 -9.12
C LEU A 96 -14.78 20.80 -7.65
N GLU A 97 -15.63 20.42 -6.70
CA GLU A 97 -15.33 20.46 -5.26
C GLU A 97 -14.27 19.41 -4.85
N ARG A 98 -14.03 18.42 -5.70
CA ARG A 98 -13.03 17.35 -5.51
C ARG A 98 -11.87 17.44 -6.50
N ARG A 99 -11.72 18.54 -7.21
CA ARG A 99 -10.72 18.75 -8.27
C ARG A 99 -9.27 18.52 -7.85
N ASP A 100 -8.99 18.65 -6.55
CA ASP A 100 -7.64 18.52 -5.98
C ASP A 100 -7.47 17.20 -5.22
N MET A 101 -8.41 16.26 -5.36
CA MET A 101 -8.31 14.95 -4.72
C MET A 101 -7.23 14.08 -5.37
N GLY A 102 -6.64 13.21 -4.59
CA GLY A 102 -5.69 12.21 -5.04
C GLY A 102 -5.61 11.05 -4.07
N THR A 103 -4.81 10.06 -4.38
CA THR A 103 -4.57 8.94 -3.47
C THR A 103 -3.22 8.30 -3.77
N THR A 104 -2.63 7.70 -2.75
CA THR A 104 -1.55 6.73 -2.92
C THR A 104 -2.12 5.42 -3.45
N ALA A 105 -1.26 4.52 -3.86
CA ALA A 105 -1.58 3.10 -4.03
C ALA A 105 -0.34 2.25 -3.79
N VAL A 106 -0.49 1.17 -3.03
CA VAL A 106 0.48 0.08 -2.93
C VAL A 106 -0.24 -1.23 -3.19
N LEU A 107 0.31 -2.02 -4.11
CA LEU A 107 -0.31 -3.20 -4.69
C LEU A 107 0.69 -4.35 -4.72
N ILE A 108 0.27 -5.55 -4.33
CA ILE A 108 0.97 -6.80 -4.59
C ILE A 108 0.08 -7.73 -5.40
N ALA A 109 0.70 -8.52 -6.29
CA ALA A 109 0.01 -9.47 -7.15
C ALA A 109 0.82 -10.74 -7.32
N PHE A 110 0.13 -11.89 -7.34
CA PHE A 110 0.72 -13.21 -7.52
C PHE A 110 0.16 -13.83 -8.81
N ARG A 111 0.97 -13.87 -9.86
CA ARG A 111 0.63 -14.42 -11.16
C ARG A 111 1.53 -15.60 -11.52
N ASP A 112 1.24 -16.28 -12.64
CA ASP A 112 1.99 -17.43 -13.11
C ASP A 112 3.49 -17.13 -13.37
N ASP A 113 3.83 -15.88 -13.67
CA ASP A 113 5.20 -15.39 -13.89
C ASP A 113 5.89 -14.89 -12.61
N GLY A 114 5.24 -15.03 -11.45
CA GLY A 114 5.79 -14.70 -10.14
C GLY A 114 4.99 -13.67 -9.35
N ALA A 115 5.59 -13.23 -8.24
CA ALA A 115 5.05 -12.14 -7.44
C ALA A 115 5.54 -10.80 -7.96
N TRP A 116 4.66 -9.79 -7.90
CA TRP A 116 4.91 -8.44 -8.38
C TRP A 116 4.41 -7.41 -7.39
N ARG A 117 5.07 -6.27 -7.34
CA ARG A 117 4.62 -5.09 -6.60
C ARG A 117 4.46 -3.89 -7.53
N ALA A 118 3.51 -3.04 -7.20
CA ALA A 118 3.40 -1.72 -7.82
C ALA A 118 3.04 -0.69 -6.76
N HIS A 119 3.63 0.51 -6.84
CA HIS A 119 3.22 1.57 -5.92
C HIS A 119 3.41 2.97 -6.50
N VAL A 120 2.64 3.91 -5.95
CA VAL A 120 2.77 5.35 -6.11
C VAL A 120 2.34 6.03 -4.82
N GLY A 121 3.17 6.93 -4.30
CA GLY A 121 2.93 7.62 -3.03
C GLY A 121 3.84 7.12 -1.90
N ASP A 122 3.39 7.26 -0.67
CA ASP A 122 4.12 6.94 0.56
C ASP A 122 3.44 5.87 1.44
N SER A 123 2.35 5.26 0.96
CA SER A 123 1.90 3.97 1.49
C SER A 123 2.95 2.91 1.22
N ARG A 124 3.23 2.07 2.22
CA ARG A 124 4.42 1.22 2.22
C ARG A 124 4.10 -0.26 2.11
N LEU A 125 5.04 -0.99 1.49
CA LEU A 125 5.13 -2.44 1.52
C LEU A 125 6.37 -2.84 2.32
N TYR A 126 6.15 -3.74 3.29
CA TYR A 126 7.21 -4.42 4.04
C TYR A 126 7.12 -5.92 3.82
N ARG A 127 8.26 -6.59 3.97
CA ARG A 127 8.39 -8.04 4.01
C ARG A 127 9.02 -8.45 5.34
N LEU A 128 8.39 -9.36 6.05
CA LEU A 128 9.01 -10.08 7.16
C LEU A 128 9.48 -11.44 6.64
N ARG A 129 10.76 -11.73 6.75
CA ARG A 129 11.39 -13.01 6.44
C ARG A 129 12.41 -13.36 7.52
N ASN A 130 12.36 -14.58 8.05
CA ASN A 130 13.28 -15.02 9.11
C ASN A 130 13.30 -14.05 10.31
N GLN A 131 12.17 -13.53 10.71
CA GLN A 131 12.00 -12.55 11.81
C GLN A 131 12.70 -11.20 11.56
N GLN A 132 13.06 -10.88 10.35
CA GLN A 132 13.63 -9.59 9.95
C GLN A 132 12.67 -8.85 9.03
N LEU A 133 12.34 -7.62 9.41
CA LEU A 133 11.50 -6.73 8.63
C LEU A 133 12.36 -5.94 7.62
N GLU A 134 11.96 -5.98 6.37
CA GLU A 134 12.54 -5.19 5.31
C GLU A 134 11.49 -4.30 4.67
N ARG A 135 11.77 -3.02 4.54
CA ARG A 135 10.93 -2.12 3.76
C ARG A 135 11.24 -2.31 2.27
N VAL A 136 10.22 -2.67 1.49
CA VAL A 136 10.35 -3.00 0.07
C VAL A 136 10.15 -1.76 -0.82
N THR A 137 9.28 -0.82 -0.42
CA THR A 137 8.98 0.41 -1.18
C THR A 137 9.79 1.61 -0.70
N GLU A 138 10.02 2.57 -1.60
CA GLU A 138 10.61 3.87 -1.29
C GLU A 138 9.54 4.96 -1.42
N ASP A 139 9.36 5.82 -0.40
CA ASP A 139 8.32 6.85 -0.41
C ASP A 139 8.50 7.86 -1.55
N HIS A 140 7.42 8.16 -2.26
CA HIS A 140 7.40 9.21 -3.27
C HIS A 140 7.11 10.58 -2.64
N THR A 141 7.83 10.91 -1.55
CA THR A 141 7.80 12.23 -0.93
C THR A 141 8.98 13.08 -1.36
N TRP A 142 8.77 14.41 -1.35
CA TRP A 142 9.87 15.35 -1.63
C TRP A 142 11.06 15.12 -0.70
N VAL A 143 10.78 14.82 0.57
CA VAL A 143 11.81 14.60 1.60
C VAL A 143 12.59 13.32 1.36
N ALA A 144 11.94 12.21 0.99
CA ALA A 144 12.63 10.96 0.65
C ALA A 144 13.56 11.15 -0.55
N ARG A 145 13.11 11.90 -1.56
CA ARG A 145 13.92 12.23 -2.72
C ARG A 145 15.12 13.11 -2.35
N ALA A 146 14.93 14.16 -1.54
CA ALA A 146 16.01 15.04 -1.10
C ALA A 146 17.06 14.29 -0.25
N LEU A 147 16.59 13.37 0.62
CA LEU A 147 17.46 12.50 1.41
C LEU A 147 18.33 11.59 0.51
N LYS A 148 17.70 10.96 -0.50
CA LYS A 148 18.39 10.10 -1.47
C LYS A 148 19.44 10.85 -2.28
N MET A 149 19.16 12.12 -2.62
CA MET A 149 20.11 12.98 -3.34
C MET A 149 21.21 13.54 -2.44
N GLY A 150 21.09 13.40 -1.12
CA GLY A 150 22.04 13.93 -0.14
C GLY A 150 21.87 15.42 0.14
N ASP A 151 20.74 16.03 -0.27
CA ASP A 151 20.44 17.45 -0.06
C ASP A 151 20.06 17.75 1.39
N ILE A 152 19.56 16.76 2.12
CA ILE A 152 19.21 16.83 3.53
C ILE A 152 19.67 15.56 4.27
N ASP A 153 19.91 15.68 5.57
CA ASP A 153 20.21 14.54 6.44
C ASP A 153 18.94 13.89 7.06
N PRO A 154 19.04 12.68 7.65
CA PRO A 154 17.89 11.99 8.24
C PRO A 154 17.19 12.77 9.37
N THR A 155 17.94 13.61 10.13
CA THR A 155 17.37 14.42 11.20
C THR A 155 16.54 15.57 10.63
N GLN A 156 17.08 16.22 9.60
CA GLN A 156 16.37 17.27 8.86
C GLN A 156 15.11 16.71 8.18
N ALA A 157 15.21 15.51 7.61
CA ALA A 157 14.08 14.86 6.95
C ALA A 157 12.89 14.68 7.89
N LYS A 158 13.12 14.15 9.10
CA LYS A 158 12.06 13.91 10.10
C LYS A 158 11.36 15.20 10.57
N ALA A 159 12.08 16.31 10.65
CA ALA A 159 11.56 17.60 11.11
C ALA A 159 11.07 18.50 9.97
N HIS A 160 11.17 18.05 8.71
CA HIS A 160 10.90 18.89 7.56
C HIS A 160 9.39 19.19 7.41
N PRO A 161 8.99 20.47 7.19
CA PRO A 161 7.57 20.81 7.04
C PRO A 161 6.88 20.13 5.86
N TRP A 162 7.65 19.72 4.85
CA TRP A 162 7.14 19.05 3.65
C TRP A 162 7.33 17.52 3.67
N ARG A 163 7.47 16.91 4.85
CA ARG A 163 7.70 15.47 4.96
C ARG A 163 6.57 14.61 4.36
N HIS A 164 5.33 15.16 4.32
CA HIS A 164 4.16 14.52 3.71
C HIS A 164 3.84 15.00 2.29
N VAL A 165 4.71 15.84 1.70
CA VAL A 165 4.46 16.34 0.35
C VAL A 165 4.86 15.30 -0.68
N LEU A 166 3.86 14.71 -1.32
CA LEU A 166 4.06 13.75 -2.39
C LEU A 166 4.48 14.45 -3.69
N PHE A 167 5.48 13.89 -4.38
CA PHE A 167 5.78 14.30 -5.75
C PHE A 167 5.06 13.44 -6.80
N GLN A 168 4.56 12.25 -6.42
CA GLN A 168 3.72 11.38 -7.25
C GLN A 168 2.59 10.77 -6.43
N CYS A 169 1.37 10.83 -6.97
CA CYS A 169 0.17 10.16 -6.47
C CYS A 169 -0.81 9.97 -7.63
N LEU A 170 -1.82 9.14 -7.47
CA LEU A 170 -2.94 9.03 -8.41
C LEU A 170 -3.82 10.28 -8.31
N GLY A 171 -4.49 10.64 -9.42
CA GLY A 171 -5.29 11.86 -9.55
C GLY A 171 -4.51 13.05 -10.13
N ARG A 172 -3.32 12.80 -10.70
CA ARG A 172 -2.46 13.83 -11.31
C ARG A 172 -2.38 13.69 -12.82
N GLN A 173 -2.48 14.82 -13.52
CA GLN A 173 -2.29 14.86 -14.99
C GLN A 173 -0.84 14.63 -15.41
N ASP A 174 0.10 14.99 -14.53
CA ASP A 174 1.55 14.84 -14.74
C ASP A 174 2.12 13.56 -14.11
N LEU A 175 1.25 12.57 -13.80
CA LEU A 175 1.71 11.26 -13.35
C LEU A 175 2.54 10.59 -14.44
N ASN A 176 3.82 10.43 -14.18
CA ASN A 176 4.78 9.86 -15.12
C ASN A 176 5.66 8.76 -14.50
N PHE A 177 5.46 8.49 -13.21
CA PHE A 177 6.23 7.50 -12.48
C PHE A 177 5.34 6.63 -11.62
N ILE A 178 5.17 5.39 -12.04
CA ILE A 178 4.57 4.29 -11.26
C ILE A 178 5.65 3.22 -11.16
N GLU A 179 6.05 2.90 -9.95
CA GLU A 179 7.04 1.86 -9.72
C GLU A 179 6.37 0.49 -9.81
N VAL A 180 6.83 -0.35 -10.74
CA VAL A 180 6.36 -1.74 -10.90
C VAL A 180 7.58 -2.62 -11.01
N GLU A 181 7.72 -3.57 -10.08
CA GLU A 181 8.88 -4.46 -10.02
C GLU A 181 8.48 -5.87 -9.60
N ALA A 182 9.30 -6.84 -10.02
CA ALA A 182 9.18 -8.19 -9.49
C ALA A 182 9.44 -8.19 -7.98
N LEU A 183 8.61 -8.91 -7.24
CA LEU A 183 8.69 -9.05 -5.80
C LEU A 183 9.35 -10.40 -5.46
N ASP A 184 10.46 -10.36 -4.70
CA ASP A 184 11.05 -11.58 -4.16
C ASP A 184 10.18 -12.14 -3.03
N ALA A 185 9.27 -13.04 -3.38
CA ALA A 185 8.35 -13.70 -2.47
C ALA A 185 8.72 -15.18 -2.32
N GLN A 186 8.74 -15.66 -1.08
CA GLN A 186 9.08 -17.04 -0.72
C GLN A 186 8.05 -17.58 0.29
N PRO A 187 7.84 -18.91 0.32
CA PRO A 187 7.07 -19.53 1.39
C PRO A 187 7.56 -19.12 2.77
N GLY A 188 6.64 -18.80 3.68
CA GLY A 188 6.95 -18.32 5.02
C GLY A 188 7.20 -16.81 5.13
N ASP A 189 7.09 -16.04 4.03
CA ASP A 189 7.10 -14.59 4.11
C ASP A 189 5.75 -14.06 4.63
N THR A 190 5.81 -12.99 5.40
CA THR A 190 4.65 -12.14 5.69
C THR A 190 4.85 -10.79 5.00
N PHE A 191 3.89 -10.36 4.21
CA PHE A 191 3.85 -9.03 3.62
C PHE A 191 2.89 -8.13 4.39
N LEU A 192 3.36 -6.91 4.72
CA LEU A 192 2.56 -5.84 5.29
C LEU A 192 2.45 -4.71 4.28
N MET A 193 1.24 -4.37 3.88
CA MET A 193 0.93 -3.10 3.20
C MET A 193 0.20 -2.18 4.17
N CYS A 194 0.58 -0.91 4.21
CA CYS A 194 -0.04 0.03 5.13
C CYS A 194 -0.03 1.47 4.59
N SER A 195 -0.98 2.28 5.05
CA SER A 195 -0.94 3.73 4.92
C SER A 195 0.07 4.35 5.88
N ASP A 196 0.37 5.63 5.71
CA ASP A 196 1.34 6.38 6.52
C ASP A 196 0.90 6.53 7.98
N GLY A 197 -0.41 6.49 8.28
CA GLY A 197 -0.93 6.53 9.64
C GLY A 197 -0.43 5.42 10.57
N LEU A 198 0.04 4.28 10.01
CA LEU A 198 0.78 3.31 10.80
C LEU A 198 2.22 3.78 11.03
N THR A 199 2.93 4.11 9.98
CA THR A 199 4.39 4.27 10.01
C THR A 199 4.87 5.62 10.53
N GLU A 200 3.97 6.58 10.67
CA GLU A 200 4.24 7.83 11.39
C GLU A 200 4.22 7.67 12.90
N GLU A 201 3.40 6.75 13.40
CA GLU A 201 3.19 6.53 14.82
C GLU A 201 4.01 5.33 15.33
N VAL A 202 4.18 4.27 14.54
CA VAL A 202 4.81 3.00 14.95
C VAL A 202 6.14 2.82 14.23
N PRO A 203 7.27 2.78 14.98
CA PRO A 203 8.58 2.58 14.35
C PRO A 203 8.77 1.14 13.86
N ASP A 204 9.59 0.98 12.81
CA ASP A 204 9.81 -0.31 12.12
C ASP A 204 10.21 -1.45 13.07
N ASN A 205 11.01 -1.17 14.10
CA ASN A 205 11.42 -2.20 15.07
C ASN A 205 10.26 -2.72 15.94
N LEU A 206 9.21 -1.91 16.16
CA LEU A 206 8.00 -2.35 16.86
C LEU A 206 7.10 -3.13 15.91
N ILE A 207 6.98 -2.69 14.65
CA ILE A 207 6.28 -3.44 13.60
C ILE A 207 6.91 -4.83 13.48
N GLU A 208 8.23 -4.93 13.34
CA GLU A 208 8.97 -6.19 13.28
C GLU A 208 8.64 -7.11 14.46
N LYS A 209 8.69 -6.57 15.67
CA LYS A 209 8.41 -7.34 16.89
C LYS A 209 6.99 -7.90 16.92
N ILE A 210 6.01 -7.12 16.45
CA ILE A 210 4.61 -7.55 16.42
C ILE A 210 4.42 -8.64 15.36
N LEU A 211 4.92 -8.44 14.17
CA LEU A 211 4.79 -9.41 13.07
C LEU A 211 5.60 -10.70 13.33
N ALA A 212 6.72 -10.62 14.06
CA ALA A 212 7.50 -11.79 14.47
C ALA A 212 6.92 -12.52 15.70
N SER A 213 5.89 -11.97 16.34
CA SER A 213 5.23 -12.59 17.50
C SER A 213 4.31 -13.73 17.09
N GLN A 214 3.99 -14.61 18.06
CA GLN A 214 2.95 -15.63 17.86
C GLN A 214 1.57 -14.96 17.79
N GLY A 215 0.83 -15.25 16.72
CA GLY A 215 -0.52 -14.72 16.48
C GLY A 215 -0.91 -14.95 15.04
N ASP A 216 -2.19 -14.88 14.73
CA ASP A 216 -2.67 -14.84 13.36
C ASP A 216 -2.63 -13.40 12.78
N CYS A 217 -2.80 -13.29 11.47
CA CYS A 217 -2.80 -11.99 10.78
C CYS A 217 -3.82 -11.00 11.40
N ASP A 218 -5.00 -11.49 11.81
CA ASP A 218 -6.04 -10.62 12.37
C ASP A 218 -5.61 -10.00 13.70
N GLN A 219 -4.99 -10.79 14.57
CA GLN A 219 -4.47 -10.34 15.87
C GLN A 219 -3.30 -9.37 15.69
N GLN A 220 -2.39 -9.66 14.78
CA GLN A 220 -1.24 -8.80 14.49
C GLN A 220 -1.67 -7.46 13.89
N ALA A 221 -2.61 -7.47 12.94
CA ALA A 221 -3.16 -6.24 12.35
C ALA A 221 -3.88 -5.39 13.41
N ALA A 222 -4.71 -6.01 14.25
CA ALA A 222 -5.40 -5.31 15.34
C ALA A 222 -4.41 -4.69 16.34
N GLN A 223 -3.34 -5.41 16.69
CA GLN A 223 -2.31 -4.91 17.58
C GLN A 223 -1.55 -3.72 16.98
N LEU A 224 -1.20 -3.76 15.69
CA LEU A 224 -0.56 -2.64 14.99
C LEU A 224 -1.44 -1.38 15.00
N ILE A 225 -2.75 -1.53 14.75
CA ILE A 225 -3.70 -0.41 14.82
C ILE A 225 -3.75 0.18 16.24
N GLU A 226 -3.86 -0.67 17.27
CA GLU A 226 -3.89 -0.19 18.65
C GLU A 226 -2.58 0.51 19.06
N GLU A 227 -1.42 0.02 18.63
CA GLU A 227 -0.15 0.70 18.88
C GLU A 227 -0.09 2.07 18.20
N ALA A 228 -0.56 2.19 16.95
CA ALA A 228 -0.62 3.47 16.26
C ALA A 228 -1.57 4.45 16.97
N LYS A 229 -2.74 3.98 17.42
CA LYS A 229 -3.68 4.81 18.21
C LYS A 229 -3.09 5.22 19.55
N ASN A 230 -2.41 4.31 20.25
CA ASN A 230 -1.75 4.61 21.52
C ASN A 230 -0.61 5.62 21.38
N ALA A 231 0.05 5.66 20.24
CA ALA A 231 1.12 6.63 19.94
C ALA A 231 0.61 8.00 19.53
N GLY A 232 -0.67 8.12 19.15
CA GLY A 232 -1.30 9.40 18.82
C GLY A 232 -2.50 9.24 17.91
N GLY A 233 -2.50 8.26 17.00
CA GLY A 233 -3.60 8.01 16.07
C GLY A 233 -3.96 9.25 15.24
N SER A 234 -2.95 9.96 14.78
CA SER A 234 -3.11 11.29 14.16
C SER A 234 -3.74 11.24 12.77
N ASP A 235 -3.68 10.08 12.11
CA ASP A 235 -4.26 9.86 10.78
C ASP A 235 -5.09 8.57 10.70
N ASN A 236 -5.68 8.33 9.54
CA ASN A 236 -6.33 7.06 9.18
C ASN A 236 -5.25 5.95 9.12
N ILE A 237 -5.57 4.78 9.66
CA ILE A 237 -4.63 3.67 9.80
C ILE A 237 -5.20 2.49 9.04
N THR A 238 -4.55 2.09 7.95
CA THR A 238 -4.96 0.94 7.16
C THR A 238 -3.82 -0.05 7.02
N ILE A 239 -4.14 -1.31 7.25
CA ILE A 239 -3.20 -2.43 7.28
C ILE A 239 -3.78 -3.59 6.48
N VAL A 240 -2.97 -4.14 5.58
CA VAL A 240 -3.22 -5.42 4.93
C VAL A 240 -2.03 -6.32 5.19
N LEU A 241 -2.28 -7.48 5.80
CA LEU A 241 -1.30 -8.54 6.00
C LEU A 241 -1.59 -9.71 5.08
N VAL A 242 -0.54 -10.28 4.50
CA VAL A 242 -0.60 -11.45 3.63
C VAL A 242 0.51 -12.41 4.01
N ASP A 243 0.13 -13.57 4.54
CA ASP A 243 1.07 -14.66 4.83
C ASP A 243 1.15 -15.61 3.65
N LEU A 244 2.35 -15.98 3.28
CA LEU A 244 2.59 -17.04 2.31
C LEU A 244 2.77 -18.38 3.01
N ALA A 245 2.07 -19.42 2.53
CA ALA A 245 2.16 -20.75 3.11
C ALA A 245 3.61 -21.22 3.18
N GLU A 246 4.00 -21.83 4.32
CA GLU A 246 5.24 -22.58 4.38
C GLU A 246 5.12 -23.83 3.49
N ASP A 247 6.20 -24.19 2.79
CA ASP A 247 6.28 -25.49 2.13
C ASP A 247 6.21 -26.59 3.20
N THR A 248 5.01 -27.12 3.43
CA THR A 248 4.90 -28.36 4.22
C THR A 248 5.44 -29.49 3.36
N PRO A 249 6.53 -30.16 3.76
CA PRO A 249 6.99 -31.33 3.02
C PRO A 249 5.85 -32.35 3.01
N GLU A 250 5.44 -32.75 1.79
CA GLU A 250 4.51 -33.87 1.64
C GLU A 250 5.06 -35.07 2.41
N SER A 251 4.29 -35.52 3.39
CA SER A 251 4.58 -36.67 4.27
C SER A 251 4.33 -38.00 3.58
#